data_4768c061b38ba5a8b806c460aece9213
#
_entry.id   4768c061b38ba5a8b806c460aece9213
#
_cell.length_a   1.000
_cell.length_b   1.000
_cell.length_c   1.000
_cell.angle_alpha   90.00
_cell.angle_beta   90.00
_cell.angle_gamma   90.00
#
_symmetry.space_group_name_H-M   'P 1'
#
loop_
_entity.id
_entity.type
_entity.pdbx_description
1 polymer ?
#
loop_
_entity_poly.entity_id
_entity_poly.type
_entity_poly.pdbx_seq_one_letter_code
_entity_poly.pdbx_strand_id
1 'polypeptide(L)'
;MTREVVFVGAARTAIGSYGGSLKDIPPAELGALVIKTALERAGVQAKDVGHVVLGNVIPTVPQDAYISRVAALNAGVPQEAPAFNVNRLCGSGLQAVVSAAQIGRAHV
;
A
#
# COMPACT_ATOMS: atom_id res chain seq x y z
N MET A 1 25.40 6.07 7.06
CA MET A 1 24.54 6.21 8.26
C MET A 1 23.11 5.82 7.90
N THR A 2 22.51 4.97 8.69
CA THR A 2 21.12 4.54 8.47
C THR A 2 20.18 5.38 9.29
N ARG A 3 19.00 5.65 8.73
CA ARG A 3 17.92 6.26 9.47
C ARG A 3 17.15 5.21 10.26
N GLU A 4 16.63 5.62 11.37
CA GLU A 4 15.64 4.83 12.09
C GLU A 4 14.32 4.86 11.31
N VAL A 5 13.70 3.71 11.16
CA VAL A 5 12.39 3.58 10.52
C VAL A 5 11.42 3.00 11.53
N VAL A 6 10.26 3.62 11.66
CA VAL A 6 9.25 3.24 12.64
C VAL A 6 7.87 3.12 11.99
N PHE A 7 7.00 2.34 12.61
CA PHE A 7 5.58 2.30 12.24
C PHE A 7 4.85 3.44 12.97
N VAL A 8 4.04 4.18 12.24
CA VAL A 8 3.26 5.28 12.82
C VAL A 8 1.76 5.10 12.66
N GLY A 9 1.32 4.16 11.87
CA GLY A 9 -0.09 3.86 11.70
C GLY A 9 -0.30 2.56 10.96
N ALA A 10 -1.45 1.97 11.14
CA ALA A 10 -1.82 0.73 10.49
C ALA A 10 -3.33 0.62 10.35
N ALA A 11 -3.77 -0.10 9.33
CA ALA A 11 -5.17 -0.38 9.11
C ALA A 11 -5.32 -1.69 8.33
N ARG A 12 -6.46 -2.31 8.47
CA ARG A 12 -6.79 -3.55 7.77
C ARG A 12 -8.27 -3.54 7.43
N THR A 13 -8.62 -4.03 6.24
CA THR A 13 -10.02 -4.35 5.93
C THR A 13 -10.42 -5.66 6.60
N ALA A 14 -11.69 -6.01 6.51
CA ALA A 14 -12.14 -7.35 6.84
C ALA A 14 -11.43 -8.37 5.92
N ILE A 15 -11.23 -9.57 6.43
CA ILE A 15 -10.78 -10.69 5.61
C ILE A 15 -12.04 -11.40 5.15
N GLY A 16 -12.32 -11.34 3.85
CA GLY A 16 -13.50 -11.97 3.27
C GLY A 16 -13.26 -13.41 2.86
N SER A 17 -14.35 -14.12 2.66
CA SER A 17 -14.33 -15.45 2.06
C SER A 17 -14.38 -15.34 0.55
N TYR A 18 -13.87 -16.35 -0.14
CA TYR A 18 -13.96 -16.41 -1.61
C TYR A 18 -15.42 -16.30 -2.07
N GLY A 19 -15.68 -15.33 -2.96
CA GLY A 19 -17.04 -15.06 -3.42
C GLY A 19 -17.95 -14.45 -2.37
N GLY A 20 -17.39 -13.96 -1.24
CA GLY A 20 -18.14 -13.41 -0.12
C GLY A 20 -18.38 -11.91 -0.19
N SER A 21 -18.40 -11.27 0.97
CA SER A 21 -18.84 -9.87 1.11
C SER A 21 -17.97 -8.84 0.39
N LEU A 22 -16.72 -9.16 0.10
CA LEU A 22 -15.81 -8.24 -0.58
C LEU A 22 -15.70 -8.49 -2.08
N LYS A 23 -16.44 -9.45 -2.62
CA LYS A 23 -16.28 -9.90 -4.02
C LYS A 23 -16.48 -8.80 -5.06
N ASP A 24 -17.34 -7.82 -4.78
CA ASP A 24 -17.70 -6.77 -5.72
C ASP A 24 -16.90 -5.47 -5.49
N ILE A 25 -15.95 -5.48 -4.56
CA ILE A 25 -15.13 -4.31 -4.27
C ILE A 25 -13.77 -4.49 -4.95
N PRO A 26 -13.41 -3.61 -5.90
CA PRO A 26 -12.12 -3.72 -6.58
C PRO A 26 -10.96 -3.64 -5.60
N PRO A 27 -9.90 -4.45 -5.77
CA PRO A 27 -8.72 -4.41 -4.90
C PRO A 27 -8.10 -3.03 -4.76
N ALA A 28 -8.08 -2.23 -5.83
CA ALA A 28 -7.55 -0.87 -5.78
C ALA A 28 -8.36 0.04 -4.84
N GLU A 29 -9.68 -0.16 -4.74
CA GLU A 29 -10.52 0.56 -3.79
C GLU A 29 -10.20 0.16 -2.35
N LEU A 30 -10.03 -1.11 -2.09
CA LEU A 30 -9.63 -1.60 -0.77
C LEU A 30 -8.25 -1.04 -0.39
N GLY A 31 -7.33 -1.04 -1.35
CA GLY A 31 -6.00 -0.48 -1.16
C GLY A 31 -6.04 1.01 -0.82
N ALA A 32 -6.82 1.79 -1.57
CA ALA A 32 -6.97 3.21 -1.29
C ALA A 32 -7.58 3.48 0.09
N LEU A 33 -8.56 2.68 0.48
CA LEU A 33 -9.19 2.80 1.79
C LEU A 33 -8.20 2.59 2.93
N VAL A 34 -7.39 1.53 2.86
CA VAL A 34 -6.41 1.26 3.93
C VAL A 34 -5.29 2.29 3.95
N ILE A 35 -4.87 2.81 2.80
CA ILE A 35 -3.88 3.89 2.75
C ILE A 35 -4.44 5.13 3.44
N LYS A 36 -5.62 5.57 3.07
CA LYS A 36 -6.27 6.74 3.70
C LYS A 36 -6.41 6.55 5.20
N THR A 37 -6.91 5.40 5.62
CA THR A 37 -7.16 5.14 7.04
C THR A 37 -5.86 5.08 7.84
N ALA A 38 -4.83 4.44 7.31
CA ALA A 38 -3.53 4.39 7.96
C ALA A 38 -2.93 5.79 8.12
N LEU A 39 -3.03 6.63 7.08
CA LEU A 39 -2.56 8.02 7.13
C LEU A 39 -3.32 8.84 8.19
N GLU A 40 -4.65 8.70 8.23
CA GLU A 40 -5.47 9.38 9.23
C GLU A 40 -5.06 8.99 10.65
N ARG A 41 -4.91 7.70 10.90
CA ARG A 41 -4.50 7.19 12.22
C ARG A 41 -3.10 7.64 12.61
N ALA A 42 -2.23 7.80 11.63
CA ALA A 42 -0.86 8.26 11.85
C ALA A 42 -0.76 9.78 12.02
N GLY A 43 -1.80 10.52 11.65
CA GLY A 43 -1.75 11.98 11.60
C GLY A 43 -0.85 12.51 10.49
N VAL A 44 -0.69 11.74 9.41
CA VAL A 44 0.16 12.09 8.27
C VAL A 44 -0.72 12.50 7.09
N GLN A 45 -0.35 13.58 6.43
CA GLN A 45 -1.07 14.03 5.23
C GLN A 45 -0.59 13.25 4.01
N ALA A 46 -1.50 12.98 3.09
CA ALA A 46 -1.18 12.23 1.88
C ALA A 46 -0.05 12.89 1.07
N LYS A 47 0.00 14.21 1.05
CA LYS A 47 1.06 14.96 0.34
C LYS A 47 2.48 14.68 0.86
N ASP A 48 2.59 14.17 2.08
CA ASP A 48 3.88 13.89 2.71
C ASP A 48 4.35 12.45 2.47
N VAL A 49 3.55 11.64 1.76
CA VAL A 49 3.94 10.27 1.40
C VAL A 49 4.97 10.33 0.28
N GLY A 50 6.13 9.77 0.53
CA GLY A 50 7.24 9.77 -0.44
C GLY A 50 7.34 8.52 -1.28
N HIS A 51 6.68 7.43 -0.89
CA HIS A 51 6.75 6.16 -1.62
C HIS A 51 5.61 5.24 -1.19
N VAL A 52 5.13 4.43 -2.13
CA VAL A 52 4.08 3.43 -1.85
C VAL A 52 4.52 2.07 -2.38
N VAL A 53 4.42 1.06 -1.53
CA VAL A 53 4.72 -0.33 -1.91
C VAL A 53 3.54 -1.20 -1.51
N LEU A 54 2.95 -1.91 -2.47
CA LEU A 54 1.86 -2.84 -2.20
C LEU A 54 2.24 -4.25 -2.65
N GLY A 55 1.90 -5.23 -1.82
CA GLY A 55 1.99 -6.63 -2.18
C GLY A 55 0.77 -7.05 -2.97
N ASN A 56 0.97 -7.67 -4.12
CA ASN A 56 -0.11 -8.22 -4.93
C ASN A 56 0.43 -9.41 -5.73
N VAL A 57 -0.26 -10.54 -5.64
CA VAL A 57 0.20 -11.77 -6.26
C VAL A 57 -0.46 -11.98 -7.62
N ILE A 58 -1.79 -11.90 -7.66
CA ILE A 58 -2.56 -12.18 -8.87
C ILE A 58 -3.46 -10.98 -9.18
N PRO A 59 -3.18 -10.25 -10.28
CA PRO A 59 -4.11 -9.23 -10.76
C PRO A 59 -5.42 -9.86 -11.17
N THR A 60 -6.53 -9.27 -10.74
CA THR A 60 -7.87 -9.76 -11.06
C THR A 60 -8.57 -8.92 -12.13
N VAL A 61 -8.14 -7.67 -12.29
CA VAL A 61 -8.58 -6.77 -13.36
C VAL A 61 -7.36 -6.00 -13.85
N PRO A 62 -7.43 -5.35 -15.05
CA PRO A 62 -6.26 -4.66 -15.60
C PRO A 62 -5.59 -3.64 -14.68
N GLN A 63 -6.37 -2.92 -13.88
CA GLN A 63 -5.85 -1.93 -12.94
C GLN A 63 -4.98 -2.55 -11.86
N ASP A 64 -5.16 -3.82 -11.56
CA ASP A 64 -4.38 -4.49 -10.52
C ASP A 64 -2.92 -4.70 -10.93
N ALA A 65 -2.61 -4.65 -12.22
CA ALA A 65 -1.23 -4.74 -12.69
C ALA A 65 -0.37 -3.60 -12.13
N TYR A 66 -1.01 -2.48 -11.81
CA TYR A 66 -0.39 -1.30 -11.23
C TYR A 66 -1.09 -0.86 -9.95
N ILE A 67 -1.51 -1.82 -9.14
CA ILE A 67 -2.38 -1.55 -7.99
C ILE A 67 -1.77 -0.54 -7.02
N SER A 68 -0.47 -0.57 -6.79
CA SER A 68 0.19 0.39 -5.91
C SER A 68 -0.01 1.82 -6.37
N ARG A 69 0.12 2.05 -7.68
CA ARG A 69 -0.04 3.37 -8.28
C ARG A 69 -1.50 3.81 -8.24
N VAL A 70 -2.40 2.94 -8.64
CA VAL A 70 -3.84 3.25 -8.69
C VAL A 70 -4.36 3.53 -7.28
N ALA A 71 -4.06 2.68 -6.32
CA ALA A 71 -4.49 2.85 -4.93
C ALA A 71 -3.90 4.13 -4.32
N ALA A 72 -2.63 4.41 -4.58
CA ALA A 72 -1.96 5.61 -4.07
C ALA A 72 -2.65 6.88 -4.57
N LEU A 73 -2.88 6.98 -5.88
CA LEU A 73 -3.53 8.15 -6.46
C LEU A 73 -4.96 8.31 -5.94
N ASN A 74 -5.71 7.21 -5.83
CA ASN A 74 -7.07 7.23 -5.31
C ASN A 74 -7.13 7.63 -3.83
N ALA A 75 -6.05 7.40 -3.10
CA ALA A 75 -5.93 7.81 -1.70
C ALA A 75 -5.46 9.25 -1.52
N GLY A 76 -5.14 9.94 -2.61
CA GLY A 76 -4.69 11.33 -2.56
C GLY A 76 -3.18 11.50 -2.45
N VAL A 77 -2.41 10.43 -2.59
CA VAL A 77 -0.95 10.51 -2.62
C VAL A 77 -0.51 11.27 -3.88
N PRO A 78 0.47 12.20 -3.79
CA PRO A 78 0.89 12.96 -4.95
C PRO A 78 1.42 12.09 -6.09
N GLN A 79 1.18 12.52 -7.31
CA GLN A 79 1.66 11.80 -8.49
C GLN A 79 3.19 11.70 -8.57
N GLU A 80 3.89 12.58 -7.88
CA GLU A 80 5.35 12.57 -7.82
C GLU A 80 5.89 11.45 -6.94
N ALA A 81 5.09 10.91 -6.03
CA ALA A 81 5.51 9.81 -5.17
C ALA A 81 5.59 8.53 -5.99
N PRO A 82 6.75 7.88 -6.05
CA PRO A 82 6.86 6.61 -6.76
C PRO A 82 6.09 5.50 -6.04
N ALA A 83 5.66 4.52 -6.81
CA ALA A 83 4.95 3.37 -6.30
C ALA A 83 5.35 2.12 -7.06
N PHE A 84 5.43 0.99 -6.39
CA PHE A 84 5.62 -0.28 -7.08
C PHE A 84 4.91 -1.43 -6.35
N ASN A 85 4.61 -2.46 -7.12
CA ASN A 85 4.06 -3.69 -6.60
C ASN A 85 5.17 -4.68 -6.32
N VAL A 86 4.97 -5.52 -5.32
CA VAL A 86 5.88 -6.63 -5.06
C VAL A 86 5.09 -7.93 -5.01
N ASN A 87 5.67 -8.96 -5.61
CA ASN A 87 5.12 -10.30 -5.58
C ASN A 87 6.17 -11.26 -5.03
N ARG A 88 5.93 -11.75 -3.84
CA ARG A 88 6.70 -12.81 -3.20
C ARG A 88 5.74 -13.86 -2.67
N LEU A 89 4.75 -14.20 -3.49
CA LEU A 89 3.69 -15.15 -3.14
C LEU A 89 3.09 -14.82 -1.76
N CYS A 90 2.96 -15.78 -0.88
CA CYS A 90 2.34 -15.57 0.44
C CYS A 90 3.05 -14.54 1.32
N GLY A 91 4.31 -14.24 1.04
CA GLY A 91 5.10 -13.25 1.77
C GLY A 91 5.05 -11.84 1.21
N SER A 92 4.19 -11.56 0.21
CA SER A 92 4.18 -10.28 -0.49
C SER A 92 3.87 -9.09 0.42
N GLY A 93 2.91 -9.23 1.32
CA GLY A 93 2.54 -8.14 2.23
C GLY A 93 3.67 -7.76 3.16
N LEU A 94 4.31 -8.75 3.78
CA LEU A 94 5.46 -8.49 4.64
C LEU A 94 6.64 -7.95 3.84
N GLN A 95 6.86 -8.46 2.63
CA GLN A 95 7.93 -7.97 1.76
C GLN A 95 7.71 -6.50 1.39
N ALA A 96 6.47 -6.07 1.18
CA ALA A 96 6.16 -4.67 0.91
C ALA A 96 6.62 -3.79 2.07
N VAL A 97 6.36 -4.20 3.30
CA VAL A 97 6.81 -3.49 4.50
C VAL A 97 8.34 -3.43 4.57
N VAL A 98 9.01 -4.57 4.34
CA VAL A 98 10.47 -4.65 4.36
C VAL A 98 11.08 -3.73 3.30
N SER A 99 10.54 -3.74 2.07
CA SER A 99 11.04 -2.91 0.98
C SER A 99 10.85 -1.42 1.29
N ALA A 100 9.70 -1.05 1.82
CA ALA A 100 9.44 0.34 2.22
C ALA A 100 10.41 0.78 3.33
N ALA A 101 10.67 -0.09 4.31
CA ALA A 101 11.63 0.19 5.38
C ALA A 101 13.05 0.38 4.85
N GLN A 102 13.47 -0.45 3.90
CA GLN A 102 14.78 -0.31 3.26
C GLN A 102 14.91 1.03 2.51
N ILE A 103 13.86 1.41 1.79
CA ILE A 103 13.83 2.71 1.11
C ILE A 103 13.96 3.84 2.13
N GLY A 104 13.21 3.78 3.22
CA GLY A 104 13.26 4.78 4.28
C GLY A 104 14.66 4.90 4.92
N ARG A 105 15.34 3.79 5.12
CA ARG A 105 16.71 3.78 5.68
C ARG A 105 17.74 4.35 4.72
N ALA A 106 17.51 4.21 3.43
CA ALA A 106 18.45 4.67 2.40
C ALA A 106 18.42 6.20 2.20
N HIS A 107 17.33 6.85 2.58
CA HIS A 107 17.21 8.30 2.46
C HIS A 107 18.11 9.02 3.47
N VAL A 108 18.79 10.01 3.02
CA VAL A 108 19.67 10.87 3.83
C VAL A 108 19.21 12.31 3.78
#